data_f723c52560a78b64d19e1cdd4acd88cc
#
_entry.id   f723c52560a78b64d19e1cdd4acd88cc
#
_cell.length_a   1.000
_cell.length_b   1.000
_cell.length_c   1.000
_cell.angle_alpha   90.00
_cell.angle_beta   90.00
_cell.angle_gamma   90.00
#
_symmetry.space_group_name_H-M   'P 1'
#
loop_
_entity.id
_entity.type
_entity.pdbx_description
1 polymer ?
#
loop_
_entity_poly.entity_id
_entity_poly.type
_entity_poly.pdbx_seq_one_letter_code
_entity_poly.pdbx_strand_id
1 'polypeptide(L)'
;MANPAAPSAHMRLDTTPRPGEAWLSFCPTEEFTGPSRNLSPTADLREAARNLFTMLHELDDTGAKLIAVAPIPETGLGEAINDRLRRAAAPR
;
A
#
# COMPACT_ATOMS: atom_id res chain seq x y z
N MET A 1 11.24 -13.83 -13.98
CA MET A 1 11.63 -13.64 -12.59
C MET A 1 10.87 -12.48 -11.98
N ALA A 2 10.46 -12.63 -10.73
CA ALA A 2 9.74 -11.56 -10.06
C ALA A 2 10.68 -10.41 -9.73
N ASN A 3 10.16 -9.18 -9.81
CA ASN A 3 10.87 -8.00 -9.37
C ASN A 3 11.01 -8.06 -7.84
N PRO A 4 12.24 -8.06 -7.26
CA PRO A 4 12.40 -8.18 -5.82
C PRO A 4 11.80 -7.01 -5.03
N ALA A 5 11.53 -5.87 -5.67
CA ALA A 5 10.88 -4.73 -5.03
C ALA A 5 9.36 -4.83 -5.04
N ALA A 6 8.79 -5.78 -5.79
CA ALA A 6 7.34 -5.94 -5.88
C ALA A 6 6.87 -7.04 -4.92
N PRO A 7 5.70 -6.88 -4.27
CA PRO A 7 5.14 -7.91 -3.41
C PRO A 7 4.64 -9.11 -4.23
N SER A 8 4.54 -10.28 -3.59
CA SER A 8 3.93 -11.46 -4.20
C SER A 8 2.43 -11.30 -4.35
N ALA A 9 1.80 -10.57 -3.43
CA ALA A 9 0.38 -10.30 -3.47
C ALA A 9 0.03 -9.38 -4.64
N HIS A 10 -1.18 -9.54 -5.18
CA HIS A 10 -1.74 -8.57 -6.11
C HIS A 10 -2.15 -7.31 -5.36
N MET A 11 -2.10 -6.18 -6.03
CA MET A 11 -2.44 -4.90 -5.42
C MET A 11 -3.62 -4.27 -6.15
N ARG A 12 -4.57 -3.74 -5.37
CA ARG A 12 -5.66 -2.90 -5.88
C ARG A 12 -5.43 -1.50 -5.36
N LEU A 13 -5.21 -0.55 -6.27
CA LEU A 13 -4.85 0.82 -5.91
C LEU A 13 -6.08 1.72 -5.82
N ASP A 14 -5.94 2.80 -5.06
CA ASP A 14 -6.95 3.86 -4.97
C ASP A 14 -8.29 3.31 -4.50
N THR A 15 -8.28 2.49 -3.44
CA THR A 15 -9.46 1.75 -3.02
C THR A 15 -9.46 1.48 -1.52
N THR A 16 -10.54 0.87 -1.06
CA THR A 16 -10.68 0.38 0.31
C THR A 16 -10.70 -1.15 0.32
N PRO A 17 -10.34 -1.78 1.44
CA PRO A 17 -10.21 -3.24 1.46
C PRO A 17 -11.56 -3.95 1.47
N ARG A 18 -11.57 -5.15 0.90
CA ARG A 18 -12.66 -6.11 1.02
C ARG A 18 -12.29 -7.16 2.07
N PRO A 19 -13.25 -7.90 2.61
CA PRO A 19 -12.94 -8.99 3.53
C PRO A 19 -11.92 -9.95 2.93
N GLY A 20 -10.92 -10.33 3.71
CA GLY A 20 -9.88 -11.23 3.27
C GLY A 20 -8.68 -10.57 2.62
N GLU A 21 -8.75 -9.27 2.36
CA GLU A 21 -7.61 -8.51 1.83
C GLU A 21 -6.78 -7.89 2.95
N ALA A 22 -5.52 -7.57 2.66
CA ALA A 22 -4.72 -6.71 3.51
C ALA A 22 -4.95 -5.26 3.11
N TRP A 23 -4.68 -4.33 4.01
CA TRP A 23 -4.91 -2.90 3.76
C TRP A 23 -3.67 -2.08 4.02
N LEU A 24 -3.21 -1.38 3.00
CA LEU A 24 -2.19 -0.34 3.13
C LEU A 24 -2.91 1.00 3.08
N SER A 25 -3.15 1.57 4.27
CA SER A 25 -3.95 2.78 4.40
C SER A 25 -3.08 4.02 4.49
N PHE A 26 -3.72 5.17 4.39
CA PHE A 26 -3.09 6.47 4.48
C PHE A 26 -4.05 7.44 5.17
N CYS A 27 -3.53 8.31 6.03
CA CYS A 27 -4.28 9.26 6.85
C CYS A 27 -5.23 8.55 7.84
N PRO A 28 -5.97 9.29 8.67
CA PRO A 28 -6.90 8.66 9.60
C PRO A 28 -7.95 7.85 8.87
N THR A 29 -8.18 6.62 9.32
CA THR A 29 -9.09 5.69 8.67
C THR A 29 -9.92 4.94 9.70
N GLU A 30 -10.94 4.23 9.22
CA GLU A 30 -11.75 3.35 10.05
C GLU A 30 -10.96 2.10 10.44
N GLU A 31 -11.40 1.44 11.50
CA GLU A 31 -10.82 0.18 11.92
C GLU A 31 -11.04 -0.91 10.87
N PHE A 32 -10.05 -1.78 10.75
CA PHE A 32 -10.10 -2.90 9.84
C PHE A 32 -9.58 -4.14 10.57
N THR A 33 -10.31 -5.23 10.50
CA THR A 33 -9.99 -6.44 11.27
C THR A 33 -8.92 -7.31 10.63
N GLY A 34 -8.60 -7.10 9.36
CA GLY A 34 -7.56 -7.86 8.68
C GLY A 34 -6.16 -7.26 8.87
N PRO A 35 -5.16 -7.85 8.20
CA PRO A 35 -3.82 -7.28 8.21
C PRO A 35 -3.82 -5.88 7.64
N SER A 36 -3.23 -4.94 8.35
CA SER A 36 -3.19 -3.55 7.89
C SER A 36 -1.95 -2.83 8.37
N ARG A 37 -1.55 -1.83 7.58
CA ARG A 37 -0.53 -0.86 7.94
C ARG A 37 -0.98 0.49 7.44
N ASN A 38 -0.67 1.54 8.20
CA ASN A 38 -1.00 2.91 7.81
C ASN A 38 0.30 3.64 7.46
N LEU A 39 0.42 4.08 6.23
CA LEU A 39 1.63 4.77 5.76
C LEU A 39 1.91 6.04 6.55
N SER A 40 0.87 6.79 6.88
CA SER A 40 0.97 7.95 7.77
C SER A 40 -0.40 8.28 8.33
N PRO A 41 -0.63 8.04 9.63
CA PRO A 41 -1.91 8.40 10.27
C PRO A 41 -2.18 9.91 10.24
N THR A 42 -1.14 10.73 10.10
CA THR A 42 -1.27 12.18 10.07
C THR A 42 -1.29 12.75 8.65
N ALA A 43 -1.38 11.89 7.63
CA ALA A 43 -1.39 12.29 6.23
C ALA A 43 -0.09 13.00 5.79
N ASP A 44 1.01 12.61 6.38
CA ASP A 44 2.34 13.15 6.06
C ASP A 44 2.95 12.33 4.91
N LEU A 45 3.08 12.95 3.74
CA LEU A 45 3.59 12.26 2.55
C LEU A 45 5.06 11.86 2.68
N ARG A 46 5.86 12.58 3.47
CA ARG A 46 7.24 12.17 3.74
C ARG A 46 7.30 10.88 4.53
N GLU A 47 6.49 10.81 5.55
CA GLU A 47 6.38 9.59 6.36
C GLU A 47 5.90 8.43 5.51
N ALA A 48 4.88 8.66 4.69
CA ALA A 48 4.34 7.65 3.80
C ALA A 48 5.40 7.13 2.82
N ALA A 49 6.17 8.02 2.23
CA ALA A 49 7.23 7.63 1.30
C ALA A 49 8.30 6.79 1.99
N ARG A 50 8.65 7.16 3.23
CA ARG A 50 9.65 6.44 4.02
C ARG A 50 9.17 5.03 4.36
N ASN A 51 7.89 4.89 4.66
CA ASN A 51 7.32 3.64 5.13
C ASN A 51 6.87 2.69 4.02
N LEU A 52 6.82 3.16 2.79
CA LEU A 52 6.16 2.44 1.70
C LEU A 52 6.67 1.00 1.51
N PHE A 53 7.95 0.83 1.29
CA PHE A 53 8.50 -0.51 1.02
C PHE A 53 8.40 -1.43 2.22
N THR A 54 8.74 -0.92 3.40
CA THR A 54 8.70 -1.71 4.62
C THR A 54 7.28 -2.23 4.88
N MET A 55 6.29 -1.36 4.77
CA MET A 55 4.91 -1.74 5.05
C MET A 55 4.34 -2.68 3.98
N LEU A 56 4.70 -2.47 2.70
CA LEU A 56 4.31 -3.40 1.65
C LEU A 56 4.86 -4.81 1.91
N HIS A 57 6.13 -4.91 2.29
CA HIS A 57 6.74 -6.20 2.60
C HIS A 57 6.11 -6.84 3.83
N GLU A 58 5.82 -6.05 4.85
CA GLU A 58 5.14 -6.56 6.04
C GLU A 58 3.77 -7.15 5.71
N LEU A 59 2.99 -6.46 4.88
CA LEU A 59 1.68 -6.97 4.47
C LEU A 59 1.80 -8.20 3.56
N ASP A 60 2.78 -8.22 2.68
CA ASP A 60 3.04 -9.38 1.83
C ASP A 60 3.40 -10.59 2.66
N ASP A 61 4.15 -10.41 3.73
CA ASP A 61 4.57 -11.49 4.64
C ASP A 61 3.40 -12.09 5.42
N THR A 62 2.26 -11.41 5.50
CA THR A 62 1.08 -11.98 6.14
C THR A 62 0.44 -13.11 5.34
N GLY A 63 0.86 -13.31 4.10
CA GLY A 63 0.28 -14.31 3.22
C GLY A 63 -0.99 -13.86 2.51
N ALA A 64 -1.38 -12.59 2.66
CA ALA A 64 -2.53 -12.05 1.97
C ALA A 64 -2.31 -12.11 0.46
N LYS A 65 -3.33 -12.52 -0.30
CA LYS A 65 -3.24 -12.61 -1.75
C LYS A 65 -3.49 -11.27 -2.44
N LEU A 66 -4.19 -10.37 -1.77
CA LEU A 66 -4.52 -9.05 -2.28
C LEU A 66 -4.24 -8.01 -1.21
N ILE A 67 -3.63 -6.91 -1.64
CA ILE A 67 -3.40 -5.74 -0.80
C ILE A 67 -4.18 -4.58 -1.41
N ALA A 68 -5.15 -4.05 -0.65
CA ALA A 68 -5.86 -2.84 -1.06
C ALA A 68 -5.06 -1.64 -0.58
N VAL A 69 -4.86 -0.68 -1.46
CA VAL A 69 -4.08 0.53 -1.17
C VAL A 69 -4.99 1.74 -1.21
N ALA A 70 -4.98 2.52 -0.12
CA ALA A 70 -5.79 3.72 -0.01
C ALA A 70 -5.40 4.78 -1.04
N PRO A 71 -6.32 5.68 -1.41
CA PRO A 71 -6.00 6.81 -2.27
C PRO A 71 -4.90 7.68 -1.66
N ILE A 72 -3.94 8.07 -2.50
CA ILE A 72 -2.85 8.95 -2.09
C ILE A 72 -2.86 10.18 -3.02
N PRO A 73 -2.78 11.40 -2.46
CA PRO A 73 -2.82 12.62 -3.28
C PRO A 73 -1.76 12.62 -4.40
N GLU A 74 -2.15 13.02 -5.59
CA GLU A 74 -1.28 13.06 -6.78
C GLU A 74 -0.50 14.38 -6.85
N THR A 75 0.03 14.85 -5.72
CA THR A 75 0.78 16.09 -5.64
C THR A 75 2.07 15.88 -4.88
N GLY A 76 3.14 16.53 -5.30
CA GLY A 76 4.42 16.45 -4.60
C GLY A 76 4.91 15.02 -4.45
N LEU A 77 5.25 14.64 -3.22
CA LEU A 77 5.70 13.29 -2.92
C LEU A 77 4.64 12.23 -3.20
N GLY A 78 3.37 12.60 -3.13
CA GLY A 78 2.27 11.69 -3.43
C GLY A 78 2.31 11.17 -4.86
N GLU A 79 2.70 12.02 -5.80
CA GLU A 79 2.86 11.61 -7.19
C GLU A 79 3.93 10.53 -7.32
N ALA A 80 5.07 10.70 -6.64
CA ALA A 80 6.14 9.72 -6.65
C ALA A 80 5.72 8.40 -5.98
N ILE A 81 4.97 8.49 -4.88
CA ILE A 81 4.46 7.32 -4.17
C ILE A 81 3.53 6.54 -5.10
N ASN A 82 2.58 7.22 -5.74
CA ASN A 82 1.64 6.58 -6.66
C ASN A 82 2.35 5.95 -7.85
N ASP A 83 3.39 6.58 -8.37
CA ASP A 83 4.18 6.01 -9.46
C ASP A 83 4.81 4.69 -9.04
N ARG A 84 5.39 4.65 -7.85
CA ARG A 84 5.99 3.41 -7.32
C ARG A 84 4.95 2.33 -7.09
N LEU A 85 3.77 2.71 -6.59
CA LEU A 85 2.68 1.75 -6.37
C LEU A 85 2.20 1.18 -7.69
N ARG A 86 2.03 2.01 -8.72
CA ARG A 86 1.62 1.55 -10.04
C ARG A 86 2.63 0.57 -10.63
N ARG A 87 3.92 0.83 -10.45
CA ARG A 87 4.96 -0.09 -10.92
C ARG A 87 4.95 -1.41 -10.17
N ALA A 88 4.75 -1.36 -8.86
CA ALA A 88 4.67 -2.57 -8.03
C ALA A 88 3.43 -3.40 -8.37
N ALA A 89 2.34 -2.77 -8.76
CA ALA A 89 1.08 -3.43 -9.11
C ALA A 89 1.02 -3.90 -10.56
N ALA A 90 1.96 -3.46 -11.40
CA ALA A 90 1.92 -3.78 -12.83
C ALA A 90 2.05 -5.28 -13.08
N PRO A 91 1.41 -5.81 -14.12
CA PRO A 91 1.58 -7.21 -14.52
C PRO A 91 3.03 -7.50 -14.87
N ARG A 92 3.46 -8.72 -14.62
CA ARG A 92 4.83 -9.17 -14.90
C ARG A 92 4.88 -10.20 -16.00
#